data_8ca39c9159475de5657ec620973f07af
#
_entry.id   8ca39c9159475de5657ec620973f07af
#
_cell.length_a   1.000
_cell.length_b   1.000
_cell.length_c   1.000
_cell.angle_alpha   90.00
_cell.angle_beta   90.00
_cell.angle_gamma   90.00
#
_symmetry.space_group_name_H-M   'P 1'
#
loop_
_entity.id
_entity.type
_entity.pdbx_description
1 polymer ?
#
loop_
_entity_poly.entity_id
_entity_poly.type
_entity_poly.pdbx_seq_one_letter_code
_entity_poly.pdbx_strand_id
1 'polypeptide(L)'
;PAWAEQLAGSLTRTTYADPHWSGSRGSAVASAKVLLYGLPIVQDRTVQWGRINPLEARDFLIRQGLVEGDIQQRFSYDDFIAKNRDVLEDAADDASRTRQMAQAVSDEDLFDFYNSVIPNTVTSVADLAKWWKSKHDEQPDLLDFDPEKVERLADAESVSLADYPDHWHTLGTDGSPIDLRLSYVYDPHD
;
A
#
# COMPACT_ATOMS: atom_id res chain seq x y z
N PRO A 1 14.11 -9.29 32.74
CA PRO A 1 12.91 -9.83 33.39
C PRO A 1 11.78 -8.81 33.37
N ALA A 2 10.55 -9.24 33.09
CA ALA A 2 9.38 -8.34 32.95
C ALA A 2 9.13 -7.46 34.20
N TRP A 3 9.44 -7.94 35.39
CA TRP A 3 9.32 -7.19 36.63
C TRP A 3 10.28 -5.97 36.69
N ALA A 4 11.47 -6.08 36.12
CA ALA A 4 12.43 -4.97 36.09
C ALA A 4 11.95 -3.83 35.18
N GLU A 5 11.29 -4.16 34.08
CA GLU A 5 10.66 -3.19 33.15
C GLU A 5 9.50 -2.45 33.83
N GLN A 6 8.66 -3.17 34.61
CA GLN A 6 7.55 -2.56 35.34
C GLN A 6 8.02 -1.62 36.45
N LEU A 7 9.08 -1.99 37.17
CA LEU A 7 9.64 -1.14 38.24
C LEU A 7 10.41 0.07 37.70
N ALA A 8 11.07 -0.08 36.56
CA ALA A 8 11.89 0.96 35.97
C ALA A 8 11.07 2.07 35.23
N GLY A 9 9.83 1.74 34.84
CA GLY A 9 8.89 2.70 34.25
C GLY A 9 9.50 3.64 33.20
N SER A 10 9.49 4.94 33.49
CA SER A 10 10.00 5.98 32.59
C SER A 10 11.53 5.99 32.40
N LEU A 11 12.28 5.20 33.16
CA LEU A 11 13.73 5.06 33.04
C LEU A 11 14.16 4.09 31.94
N THR A 12 13.21 3.37 31.35
CA THR A 12 13.45 2.46 30.23
C THR A 12 13.36 3.18 28.90
N ARG A 13 14.21 2.77 27.94
CA ARG A 13 14.14 3.15 26.54
C ARG A 13 13.90 1.91 25.68
N THR A 14 12.84 1.91 24.92
CA THR A 14 12.54 0.83 23.94
C THR A 14 13.02 1.27 22.56
N THR A 15 13.74 0.37 21.89
CA THR A 15 14.14 0.51 20.49
C THR A 15 13.57 -0.65 19.70
N TYR A 16 13.25 -0.41 18.44
CA TYR A 16 12.66 -1.40 17.54
C TYR A 16 13.60 -1.63 16.36
N ALA A 17 13.65 -2.87 15.88
CA ALA A 17 14.48 -3.28 14.74
C ALA A 17 13.73 -4.31 13.89
N ASP A 18 14.12 -4.40 12.62
CA ASP A 18 13.70 -5.41 11.66
C ASP A 18 12.17 -5.57 11.54
N PRO A 19 11.41 -4.50 11.24
CA PRO A 19 10.00 -4.64 10.95
C PRO A 19 9.83 -5.47 9.67
N HIS A 20 8.98 -6.49 9.73
CA HIS A 20 8.71 -7.39 8.61
C HIS A 20 7.33 -8.02 8.72
N TRP A 21 6.82 -8.53 7.59
CA TRP A 21 5.60 -9.31 7.55
C TRP A 21 5.81 -10.72 8.12
N SER A 22 4.81 -11.23 8.79
CA SER A 22 4.75 -12.61 9.26
C SER A 22 3.46 -13.26 8.77
N GLY A 23 3.51 -14.01 7.68
CA GLY A 23 2.36 -14.70 7.11
C GLY A 23 1.69 -15.66 8.10
N SER A 24 2.47 -16.32 8.95
CA SER A 24 1.93 -17.21 10.00
C SER A 24 1.19 -16.48 11.12
N ARG A 25 1.52 -15.22 11.38
CA ARG A 25 0.82 -14.37 12.35
C ARG A 25 -0.24 -13.50 11.70
N GLY A 26 -0.20 -13.34 10.38
CA GLY A 26 -1.06 -12.44 9.63
C GLY A 26 -0.92 -10.98 10.06
N SER A 27 0.28 -10.56 10.43
CA SER A 27 0.57 -9.20 10.87
C SER A 27 2.05 -8.87 10.73
N ALA A 28 2.35 -7.59 10.56
CA ALA A 28 3.72 -7.10 10.64
C ALA A 28 4.22 -7.15 12.10
N VAL A 29 5.45 -7.59 12.26
CA VAL A 29 6.12 -7.74 13.55
C VAL A 29 7.49 -7.06 13.51
N ALA A 30 8.02 -6.73 14.68
CA ALA A 30 9.38 -6.22 14.82
C ALA A 30 10.02 -6.78 16.10
N SER A 31 11.33 -6.70 16.17
CA SER A 31 12.08 -6.99 17.40
C SER A 31 12.17 -5.75 18.28
N ALA A 32 11.79 -5.87 19.54
CA ALA A 32 11.91 -4.80 20.51
C ALA A 32 13.04 -5.10 21.52
N LYS A 33 13.87 -4.09 21.78
CA LYS A 33 14.93 -4.12 22.79
C LYS A 33 14.65 -3.04 23.84
N VAL A 34 14.64 -3.45 25.11
CA VAL A 34 14.41 -2.52 26.22
C VAL A 34 15.72 -2.32 26.97
N LEU A 35 16.11 -1.05 27.08
CA LEU A 35 17.33 -0.61 27.77
C LEU A 35 16.94 0.10 29.07
N LEU A 36 17.68 -0.17 30.14
CA LEU A 36 17.64 0.54 31.42
C LEU A 36 19.03 1.16 31.65
N TYR A 37 19.13 2.47 31.67
CA TYR A 37 20.43 3.18 31.74
C TYR A 37 21.47 2.70 30.70
N GLY A 38 21.02 2.34 29.50
CA GLY A 38 21.88 1.82 28.45
C GLY A 38 22.17 0.33 28.50
N LEU A 39 21.80 -0.36 29.58
CA LEU A 39 21.96 -1.82 29.71
C LEU A 39 20.71 -2.56 29.17
N PRO A 40 20.86 -3.55 28.30
CA PRO A 40 19.72 -4.30 27.79
C PRO A 40 19.13 -5.20 28.87
N ILE A 41 17.88 -4.94 29.26
CA ILE A 41 17.11 -5.77 30.18
C ILE A 41 16.14 -6.71 29.48
N VAL A 42 15.76 -6.38 28.22
CA VAL A 42 15.03 -7.23 27.30
C VAL A 42 15.75 -7.18 25.95
N GLN A 43 16.01 -8.36 25.38
CA GLN A 43 16.56 -8.51 24.03
C GLN A 43 15.53 -9.31 23.21
N ASP A 44 15.34 -8.93 21.95
CA ASP A 44 14.57 -9.70 20.96
C ASP A 44 13.13 -10.09 21.37
N ARG A 45 12.37 -9.13 21.92
CA ARG A 45 10.95 -9.32 22.12
C ARG A 45 10.22 -9.06 20.82
N THR A 46 9.51 -10.04 20.28
CA THR A 46 8.63 -9.81 19.13
C THR A 46 7.42 -8.98 19.57
N VAL A 47 7.18 -7.89 18.84
CA VAL A 47 6.03 -6.97 19.05
C VAL A 47 5.24 -6.82 17.76
N GLN A 48 3.95 -6.52 17.89
CA GLN A 48 3.10 -6.21 16.73
C GLN A 48 3.42 -4.80 16.23
N TRP A 49 3.89 -4.70 15.00
CA TRP A 49 4.32 -3.45 14.38
C TRP A 49 3.16 -2.46 14.16
N GLY A 50 1.96 -2.96 13.89
CA GLY A 50 0.76 -2.14 13.71
C GLY A 50 0.38 -1.25 14.89
N ARG A 51 0.89 -1.54 16.10
CA ARG A 51 0.71 -0.68 17.28
C ARG A 51 1.72 0.46 17.36
N ILE A 52 2.81 0.35 16.63
CA ILE A 52 3.95 1.27 16.67
C ILE A 52 3.95 2.15 15.43
N ASN A 53 3.85 1.51 14.26
CA ASN A 53 3.76 2.18 12.97
C ASN A 53 2.64 1.53 12.13
N PRO A 54 1.38 1.99 12.30
CA PRO A 54 0.24 1.41 11.60
C PRO A 54 0.29 1.61 10.08
N LEU A 55 0.89 2.70 9.60
CA LEU A 55 0.99 2.94 8.15
C LEU A 55 1.90 1.92 7.48
N GLU A 56 3.09 1.69 8.02
CA GLU A 56 4.02 0.70 7.49
C GLU A 56 3.50 -0.73 7.65
N ALA A 57 2.84 -1.03 8.77
CA ALA A 57 2.22 -2.34 8.99
C ALA A 57 1.09 -2.63 7.99
N ARG A 58 0.35 -1.60 7.58
CA ARG A 58 -0.67 -1.69 6.54
C ARG A 58 -0.04 -1.91 5.16
N ASP A 59 1.06 -1.24 4.86
CA ASP A 59 1.81 -1.44 3.62
C ASP A 59 2.30 -2.90 3.51
N PHE A 60 2.87 -3.45 4.57
CA PHE A 60 3.23 -4.86 4.65
C PHE A 60 2.04 -5.80 4.44
N LEU A 61 0.88 -5.52 5.05
CA LEU A 61 -0.33 -6.32 4.87
C LEU A 61 -0.75 -6.35 3.40
N ILE A 62 -0.74 -5.20 2.73
CA ILE A 62 -1.19 -5.12 1.34
C ILE A 62 -0.14 -5.76 0.41
N ARG A 63 1.13 -5.36 0.48
CA ARG A 63 2.18 -5.88 -0.42
C ARG A 63 2.43 -7.37 -0.21
N GLN A 64 2.83 -7.75 0.99
CA GLN A 64 3.25 -9.13 1.25
C GLN A 64 2.07 -10.04 1.55
N GLY A 65 1.09 -9.57 2.29
CA GLY A 65 -0.08 -10.37 2.61
C GLY A 65 -1.00 -10.59 1.43
N LEU A 66 -1.48 -9.52 0.79
CA LEU A 66 -2.53 -9.61 -0.23
C LEU A 66 -1.98 -9.77 -1.65
N VAL A 67 -1.00 -8.95 -2.06
CA VAL A 67 -0.45 -8.99 -3.42
C VAL A 67 0.42 -10.23 -3.60
N GLU A 68 1.40 -10.48 -2.72
CA GLU A 68 2.25 -11.67 -2.79
C GLU A 68 1.53 -12.94 -2.28
N GLY A 69 0.42 -12.77 -1.55
CA GLY A 69 -0.40 -13.88 -1.04
C GLY A 69 0.20 -14.63 0.14
N ASP A 70 1.14 -14.03 0.90
CA ASP A 70 1.71 -14.65 2.11
C ASP A 70 0.77 -14.49 3.32
N ILE A 71 -0.41 -15.09 3.22
CA ILE A 71 -1.37 -15.23 4.31
C ILE A 71 -1.62 -16.71 4.55
N GLN A 72 -1.17 -17.22 5.70
CA GLN A 72 -1.33 -18.63 6.07
C GLN A 72 -2.64 -18.88 6.84
N GLN A 73 -3.33 -17.83 7.26
CA GLN A 73 -4.57 -17.92 8.02
C GLN A 73 -5.75 -17.80 7.07
N ARG A 74 -6.70 -18.74 7.18
CA ARG A 74 -7.96 -18.66 6.45
C ARG A 74 -8.97 -17.84 7.25
N PHE A 75 -9.75 -17.02 6.53
CA PHE A 75 -10.85 -16.25 7.10
C PHE A 75 -12.08 -16.28 6.18
N SER A 76 -13.22 -15.78 6.67
CA SER A 76 -14.46 -15.80 5.89
C SER A 76 -14.34 -14.91 4.65
N TYR A 77 -14.72 -15.47 3.50
CA TYR A 77 -14.72 -14.76 2.20
C TYR A 77 -13.33 -14.32 1.73
N ASP A 78 -12.30 -15.15 1.99
CA ASP A 78 -10.91 -14.87 1.58
C ASP A 78 -10.59 -15.28 0.14
N ASP A 79 -11.57 -15.76 -0.62
CA ASP A 79 -11.42 -16.28 -1.99
C ASP A 79 -10.94 -15.20 -2.98
N PHE A 80 -11.24 -13.93 -2.70
CA PHE A 80 -10.80 -12.80 -3.54
C PHE A 80 -9.27 -12.73 -3.67
N ILE A 81 -8.51 -13.20 -2.69
CA ILE A 81 -7.03 -13.16 -2.72
C ILE A 81 -6.51 -14.06 -3.85
N ALA A 82 -6.99 -15.30 -3.93
CA ALA A 82 -6.60 -16.23 -4.98
C ALA A 82 -7.15 -15.75 -6.35
N LYS A 83 -8.41 -15.35 -6.39
CA LYS A 83 -9.07 -14.85 -7.60
C LYS A 83 -8.34 -13.67 -8.22
N ASN A 84 -7.94 -12.68 -7.42
CA ASN A 84 -7.24 -11.49 -7.91
C ASN A 84 -5.84 -11.82 -8.42
N ARG A 85 -5.15 -12.77 -7.83
CA ARG A 85 -3.85 -13.25 -8.32
C ARG A 85 -3.98 -13.99 -9.64
N ASP A 86 -4.98 -14.86 -9.78
CA ASP A 86 -5.27 -15.55 -11.04
C ASP A 86 -5.56 -14.53 -12.17
N VAL A 87 -6.35 -13.48 -11.88
CA VAL A 87 -6.64 -12.39 -12.82
C VAL A 87 -5.36 -11.65 -13.23
N LEU A 88 -4.47 -11.38 -12.29
CA LEU A 88 -3.20 -10.71 -12.56
C LEU A 88 -2.28 -11.59 -13.43
N GLU A 89 -2.18 -12.88 -13.14
CA GLU A 89 -1.38 -13.84 -13.92
C GLU A 89 -1.93 -13.99 -15.35
N ASP A 90 -3.24 -14.09 -15.51
CA ASP A 90 -3.90 -14.17 -16.83
C ASP A 90 -3.66 -12.89 -17.66
N ALA A 91 -3.75 -11.71 -17.04
CA ALA A 91 -3.51 -10.43 -17.70
C ALA A 91 -2.04 -10.29 -18.15
N ALA A 92 -1.08 -10.74 -17.34
CA ALA A 92 0.34 -10.75 -17.67
C ALA A 92 0.64 -11.71 -18.84
N ASP A 93 0.00 -12.88 -18.89
CA ASP A 93 0.13 -13.85 -19.97
C ASP A 93 -0.43 -13.31 -21.30
N ASP A 94 -1.57 -12.65 -21.28
CA ASP A 94 -2.18 -12.03 -22.46
C ASP A 94 -1.36 -10.86 -22.99
N ALA A 95 -0.84 -10.01 -22.12
CA ALA A 95 0.09 -8.93 -22.49
C ALA A 95 1.38 -9.47 -23.14
N SER A 96 1.90 -10.57 -22.64
CA SER A 96 3.06 -11.27 -23.20
C SER A 96 2.79 -11.79 -24.63
N ARG A 97 1.60 -12.37 -24.87
CA ARG A 97 1.17 -12.89 -26.18
C ARG A 97 0.94 -11.78 -27.20
N THR A 98 0.39 -10.66 -26.78
CA THR A 98 0.04 -9.53 -27.66
C THR A 98 1.18 -8.54 -27.88
N ARG A 99 2.33 -8.71 -27.23
CA ARG A 99 3.46 -7.76 -27.19
C ARG A 99 3.10 -6.36 -26.69
N GLN A 100 2.03 -6.22 -25.97
CA GLN A 100 1.58 -4.96 -25.36
C GLN A 100 2.10 -4.81 -23.91
N MET A 101 3.40 -5.06 -23.71
CA MET A 101 4.04 -5.02 -22.39
C MET A 101 3.90 -3.69 -21.65
N ALA A 102 3.65 -2.60 -22.37
CA ALA A 102 3.47 -1.28 -21.77
C ALA A 102 2.10 -1.07 -21.07
N GLN A 103 1.16 -1.98 -21.29
CA GLN A 103 -0.18 -1.96 -20.70
C GLN A 103 -0.46 -3.17 -19.80
N ALA A 104 0.58 -3.95 -19.46
CA ALA A 104 0.44 -5.10 -18.59
C ALA A 104 0.10 -4.63 -17.17
N VAL A 105 -1.00 -5.13 -16.65
CA VAL A 105 -1.37 -4.94 -15.23
C VAL A 105 -0.30 -5.55 -14.34
N SER A 106 0.08 -4.84 -13.30
CA SER A 106 1.22 -5.16 -12.43
C SER A 106 0.79 -5.41 -10.98
N ASP A 107 1.72 -5.92 -10.18
CA ASP A 107 1.55 -6.02 -8.72
C ASP A 107 1.26 -4.66 -8.08
N GLU A 108 1.78 -3.56 -8.65
CA GLU A 108 1.55 -2.22 -8.15
C GLU A 108 0.10 -1.76 -8.40
N ASP A 109 -0.50 -2.13 -9.53
CA ASP A 109 -1.92 -1.83 -9.80
C ASP A 109 -2.83 -2.57 -8.81
N LEU A 110 -2.49 -3.82 -8.48
CA LEU A 110 -3.20 -4.58 -7.47
C LEU A 110 -2.99 -3.99 -6.06
N PHE A 111 -1.78 -3.50 -5.76
CA PHE A 111 -1.50 -2.79 -4.53
C PHE A 111 -2.34 -1.51 -4.43
N ASP A 112 -2.36 -0.67 -5.46
CA ASP A 112 -3.11 0.59 -5.48
C ASP A 112 -4.61 0.35 -5.36
N PHE A 113 -5.12 -0.70 -6.02
CA PHE A 113 -6.50 -1.13 -5.84
C PHE A 113 -6.82 -1.43 -4.37
N TYR A 114 -6.08 -2.33 -3.72
CA TYR A 114 -6.30 -2.63 -2.31
C TYR A 114 -6.10 -1.41 -1.42
N ASN A 115 -5.10 -0.59 -1.72
CA ASN A 115 -4.81 0.64 -0.98
C ASN A 115 -5.95 1.66 -1.05
N SER A 116 -6.68 1.72 -2.16
CA SER A 116 -7.85 2.62 -2.33
C SER A 116 -9.10 2.12 -1.60
N VAL A 117 -9.28 0.80 -1.47
CA VAL A 117 -10.50 0.19 -0.96
C VAL A 117 -10.43 -0.14 0.53
N ILE A 118 -9.27 -0.65 1.01
CA ILE A 118 -9.10 -1.09 2.39
C ILE A 118 -8.83 0.12 3.30
N PRO A 119 -9.59 0.30 4.40
CA PRO A 119 -9.40 1.43 5.31
C PRO A 119 -8.01 1.46 5.97
N ASN A 120 -7.54 2.68 6.29
CA ASN A 120 -6.25 2.89 6.96
C ASN A 120 -6.15 2.27 8.37
N THR A 121 -7.27 1.88 8.97
CA THR A 121 -7.34 1.23 10.28
C THR A 121 -7.06 -0.28 10.24
N VAL A 122 -7.00 -0.86 9.03
CA VAL A 122 -6.76 -2.29 8.82
C VAL A 122 -5.25 -2.51 8.67
N THR A 123 -4.61 -3.09 9.67
CA THR A 123 -3.15 -3.28 9.74
C THR A 123 -2.73 -4.73 9.89
N SER A 124 -3.70 -5.65 9.96
CA SER A 124 -3.47 -7.09 10.12
C SER A 124 -4.56 -7.91 9.43
N VAL A 125 -4.32 -9.19 9.22
CA VAL A 125 -5.33 -10.14 8.70
C VAL A 125 -6.55 -10.21 9.63
N ALA A 126 -6.36 -10.10 10.93
CA ALA A 126 -7.47 -10.10 11.89
C ALA A 126 -8.37 -8.86 11.73
N ASP A 127 -7.76 -7.68 11.50
CA ASP A 127 -8.51 -6.45 11.22
C ASP A 127 -9.23 -6.55 9.87
N LEU A 128 -8.53 -7.07 8.85
CA LEU A 128 -9.08 -7.29 7.52
C LEU A 128 -10.29 -8.23 7.58
N ALA A 129 -10.16 -9.38 8.22
CA ALA A 129 -11.23 -10.36 8.35
C ALA A 129 -12.48 -9.79 9.04
N LYS A 130 -12.28 -8.99 10.10
CA LYS A 130 -13.36 -8.34 10.82
C LYS A 130 -14.05 -7.28 9.97
N TRP A 131 -13.28 -6.43 9.32
CA TRP A 131 -13.82 -5.38 8.45
C TRP A 131 -14.52 -5.99 7.23
N TRP A 132 -13.87 -6.92 6.55
CA TRP A 132 -14.40 -7.57 5.35
C TRP A 132 -15.70 -8.31 5.62
N LYS A 133 -15.77 -9.06 6.70
CA LYS A 133 -17.01 -9.71 7.11
C LYS A 133 -18.18 -8.74 7.26
N SER A 134 -17.93 -7.51 7.73
CA SER A 134 -18.98 -6.50 7.88
C SER A 134 -19.38 -5.83 6.58
N LYS A 135 -18.52 -5.88 5.56
CA LYS A 135 -18.76 -5.24 4.26
C LYS A 135 -19.26 -6.19 3.19
N HIS A 136 -18.87 -7.45 3.26
CA HIS A 136 -19.17 -8.45 2.25
C HIS A 136 -20.67 -8.63 1.98
N ASP A 137 -21.53 -8.55 3.02
CA ASP A 137 -22.97 -8.71 2.86
C ASP A 137 -23.60 -7.55 2.05
N GLU A 138 -23.00 -6.35 2.11
CA GLU A 138 -23.45 -5.16 1.38
C GLU A 138 -22.83 -5.07 -0.01
N GLN A 139 -21.56 -5.43 -0.12
CA GLN A 139 -20.72 -5.26 -1.32
C GLN A 139 -19.80 -6.48 -1.51
N PRO A 140 -20.33 -7.62 -2.00
CA PRO A 140 -19.56 -8.86 -2.11
C PRO A 140 -18.38 -8.75 -3.09
N ASP A 141 -18.49 -7.91 -4.11
CA ASP A 141 -17.46 -7.74 -5.16
C ASP A 141 -16.49 -6.57 -4.88
N LEU A 142 -16.54 -5.98 -3.66
CA LEU A 142 -15.74 -4.80 -3.33
C LEU A 142 -14.23 -5.05 -3.42
N LEU A 143 -13.78 -6.26 -3.10
CA LEU A 143 -12.37 -6.67 -3.16
C LEU A 143 -12.01 -7.46 -4.42
N ASP A 144 -12.92 -7.57 -5.39
CA ASP A 144 -12.66 -8.20 -6.69
C ASP A 144 -11.90 -7.20 -7.58
N PHE A 145 -10.69 -7.56 -7.95
CA PHE A 145 -9.85 -6.77 -8.85
C PHE A 145 -10.32 -6.93 -10.30
N ASP A 146 -10.50 -5.80 -10.99
CA ASP A 146 -10.93 -5.77 -12.39
C ASP A 146 -9.92 -4.90 -13.18
N PRO A 147 -9.03 -5.54 -13.98
CA PRO A 147 -8.04 -4.83 -14.78
C PRO A 147 -8.62 -3.77 -15.71
N GLU A 148 -9.79 -4.03 -16.30
CA GLU A 148 -10.43 -3.07 -17.20
C GLU A 148 -10.91 -1.78 -16.49
N LYS A 149 -11.16 -1.86 -15.19
CA LYS A 149 -11.46 -0.66 -14.39
C LYS A 149 -10.21 0.17 -14.11
N VAL A 150 -9.08 -0.49 -13.92
CA VAL A 150 -7.78 0.19 -13.70
C VAL A 150 -7.37 0.94 -14.95
N GLU A 151 -7.45 0.33 -16.13
CA GLU A 151 -7.16 1.02 -17.40
C GLU A 151 -8.07 2.25 -17.60
N ARG A 152 -9.36 2.13 -17.31
CA ARG A 152 -10.31 3.26 -17.41
C ARG A 152 -10.03 4.39 -16.43
N LEU A 153 -9.50 4.08 -15.25
CA LEU A 153 -9.09 5.09 -14.27
C LEU A 153 -7.75 5.74 -14.67
N ALA A 154 -6.80 4.97 -15.16
CA ALA A 154 -5.54 5.48 -15.69
C ALA A 154 -5.78 6.39 -16.91
N ASP A 155 -6.71 6.02 -17.81
CA ASP A 155 -7.12 6.87 -18.94
C ASP A 155 -7.87 8.13 -18.49
N ALA A 156 -8.62 8.06 -17.40
CA ALA A 156 -9.32 9.22 -16.83
C ALA A 156 -8.39 10.15 -16.03
N GLU A 157 -7.34 9.59 -15.43
CA GLU A 157 -6.25 10.33 -14.78
C GLU A 157 -5.13 10.71 -15.76
N SER A 158 -5.13 10.19 -16.99
CA SER A 158 -4.24 10.67 -18.04
C SER A 158 -4.49 12.14 -18.21
N VAL A 159 -3.61 12.95 -17.70
CA VAL A 159 -3.62 14.39 -17.73
C VAL A 159 -3.85 14.79 -19.18
N SER A 160 -4.99 15.43 -19.44
CA SER A 160 -5.32 15.87 -20.79
C SER A 160 -4.20 16.81 -21.27
N LEU A 161 -3.72 16.63 -22.50
CA LEU A 161 -2.82 17.61 -23.13
C LEU A 161 -3.36 19.04 -23.05
N ALA A 162 -4.67 19.20 -22.82
CA ALA A 162 -5.31 20.49 -22.56
C ALA A 162 -4.92 21.11 -21.20
N ASP A 163 -4.48 20.30 -20.22
CA ASP A 163 -4.01 20.77 -18.91
C ASP A 163 -2.53 21.24 -18.97
N TYR A 164 -1.83 20.93 -20.09
CA TYR A 164 -0.48 21.39 -20.38
C TYR A 164 -0.45 22.10 -21.73
N PRO A 165 -0.97 23.33 -21.81
CA PRO A 165 -1.02 24.06 -23.07
C PRO A 165 0.40 24.41 -23.55
N ASP A 166 0.67 24.16 -24.83
CA ASP A 166 1.93 24.54 -25.47
C ASP A 166 2.15 26.06 -25.50
N HIS A 167 1.06 26.80 -25.45
CA HIS A 167 1.02 28.26 -25.60
C HIS A 167 0.12 28.88 -24.56
N TRP A 168 0.56 29.99 -23.98
CA TRP A 168 -0.26 30.85 -23.14
C TRP A 168 -0.48 32.19 -23.85
N HIS A 169 -1.73 32.46 -24.15
CA HIS A 169 -2.13 33.73 -24.74
C HIS A 169 -2.52 34.74 -23.64
N THR A 170 -1.88 35.88 -23.61
CA THR A 170 -2.17 36.97 -22.68
C THR A 170 -2.08 38.32 -23.40
N LEU A 171 -2.46 39.39 -22.71
CA LEU A 171 -2.35 40.76 -23.22
C LEU A 171 -1.21 41.48 -22.48
N GLY A 172 -0.38 42.15 -23.23
CA GLY A 172 0.62 43.06 -22.67
C GLY A 172 -0.03 44.27 -21.97
N THR A 173 0.74 45.03 -21.23
CA THR A 173 0.28 46.23 -20.52
C THR A 173 -0.18 47.34 -21.48
N ASP A 174 0.16 47.24 -22.74
CA ASP A 174 -0.25 48.14 -23.84
C ASP A 174 -1.46 47.57 -24.64
N GLY A 175 -2.02 46.44 -24.21
CA GLY A 175 -3.14 45.77 -24.86
C GLY A 175 -2.75 44.95 -26.09
N SER A 176 -1.45 44.78 -26.38
CA SER A 176 -1.00 43.92 -27.47
C SER A 176 -1.10 42.45 -27.09
N PRO A 177 -1.47 41.55 -28.02
CA PRO A 177 -1.50 40.11 -27.73
C PRO A 177 -0.07 39.57 -27.59
N ILE A 178 0.17 38.85 -26.50
CA ILE A 178 1.41 38.14 -26.23
C ILE A 178 1.12 36.64 -26.27
N ASP A 179 1.91 35.90 -27.05
CA ASP A 179 1.88 34.47 -27.15
C ASP A 179 3.17 33.90 -26.54
N LEU A 180 3.03 33.18 -25.43
CA LEU A 180 4.15 32.57 -24.72
C LEU A 180 4.16 31.05 -24.98
N ARG A 181 5.22 30.59 -25.57
CA ARG A 181 5.44 29.15 -25.71
C ARG A 181 5.97 28.58 -24.39
N LEU A 182 5.27 27.58 -23.87
CA LEU A 182 5.65 26.89 -22.65
C LEU A 182 6.44 25.62 -22.98
N SER A 183 7.49 25.35 -22.22
CA SER A 183 8.20 24.07 -22.26
C SER A 183 8.23 23.49 -20.84
N TYR A 184 7.78 22.25 -20.71
CA TYR A 184 7.79 21.52 -19.45
C TYR A 184 9.06 20.69 -19.41
N VAL A 185 9.84 20.84 -18.34
CA VAL A 185 11.03 20.02 -18.08
C VAL A 185 10.75 19.17 -16.86
N TYR A 186 10.84 17.86 -17.02
CA TYR A 186 10.75 16.94 -15.92
C TYR A 186 12.13 16.86 -15.24
N ASP A 187 12.21 17.25 -13.97
CA ASP A 187 13.40 17.03 -13.14
C ASP A 187 13.15 15.83 -12.22
N PRO A 188 13.83 14.70 -12.39
CA PRO A 188 13.63 13.50 -11.59
C PRO A 188 14.23 13.59 -10.18
N HIS A 189 14.74 14.76 -9.75
CA HIS A 189 15.42 14.96 -8.49
C HIS A 189 14.74 15.97 -7.53
N ASP A 190 13.53 16.43 -7.85
CA ASP A 190 12.71 17.25 -6.93
C ASP A 190 11.69 16.39 -6.18
#